data_6c1a9819c3ac9fa72d59be651e9ef780
#
_entry.id   6c1a9819c3ac9fa72d59be651e9ef780
#
_cell.length_a   1.000
_cell.length_b   1.000
_cell.length_c   1.000
_cell.angle_alpha   90.00
_cell.angle_beta   90.00
_cell.angle_gamma   90.00
#
_symmetry.space_group_name_H-M   'P 1'
#
loop_
_entity.id
_entity.type
_entity.pdbx_description
1 polymer ?
#
loop_
_entity_poly.entity_id
_entity_poly.type
_entity_poly.pdbx_seq_one_letter_code
_entity_poly.pdbx_strand_id
1 'polypeptide(L)'
;LSVLFYNRHALLFQSLVVGNFDYIKAGLIKKRKQKLTPSNPQIPEEVYDWLQRGGLKLIGKTGVRVIHDYMRHKQDQTEKFADLLEMEQRYCRQEPYISLGRYIHVMAQRPLPTFTETYRND
;
A
#
# COMPACT_ATOMS: atom_id res chain seq x y z
N LEU A 1 -14.00 -4.31 -7.32
CA LEU A 1 -13.19 -3.11 -7.43
C LEU A 1 -11.78 -3.34 -6.91
N SER A 2 -10.83 -2.87 -7.67
CA SER A 2 -9.42 -3.02 -7.35
C SER A 2 -8.81 -1.64 -7.29
N VAL A 3 -8.13 -1.35 -6.19
CA VAL A 3 -7.48 -0.05 -5.99
C VAL A 3 -6.02 -0.28 -5.65
N LEU A 4 -5.13 0.41 -6.34
CA LEU A 4 -3.71 0.41 -6.03
C LEU A 4 -3.31 1.84 -5.71
N PHE A 5 -2.65 2.05 -4.58
CA PHE A 5 -2.25 3.40 -4.20
C PHE A 5 -0.87 3.41 -3.57
N TYR A 6 -0.24 4.59 -3.62
CA TYR A 6 1.07 4.82 -3.02
C TYR A 6 0.88 5.01 -1.51
N ASN A 7 1.64 4.27 -0.73
CA ASN A 7 1.45 4.19 0.72
C ASN A 7 2.29 5.23 1.46
N ARG A 8 1.64 6.16 2.12
CA ARG A 8 2.33 7.20 2.87
C ARG A 8 3.14 6.64 4.05
N HIS A 9 2.65 5.58 4.68
CA HIS A 9 3.39 4.96 5.78
C HIS A 9 4.74 4.41 5.32
N ALA A 10 4.78 3.83 4.11
CA ALA A 10 6.03 3.33 3.57
C ALA A 10 7.01 4.45 3.29
N LEU A 11 6.52 5.56 2.74
CA LEU A 11 7.36 6.71 2.48
C LEU A 11 7.93 7.26 3.77
N LEU A 12 7.12 7.39 4.80
CA LEU A 12 7.56 7.86 6.09
C LEU A 12 8.57 6.89 6.71
N PHE A 13 8.27 5.62 6.71
CA PHE A 13 9.15 4.63 7.35
C PHE A 13 10.51 4.56 6.64
N GLN A 14 10.51 4.56 5.32
CA GLN A 14 11.76 4.56 4.57
C GLN A 14 12.58 5.81 4.89
N SER A 15 11.92 6.96 4.96
CA SER A 15 12.60 8.23 5.27
C SER A 15 13.20 8.21 6.68
N LEU A 16 12.50 7.58 7.62
CA LEU A 16 13.02 7.43 8.99
C LEU A 16 14.24 6.52 9.01
N VAL A 17 14.17 5.40 8.30
CA VAL A 17 15.24 4.41 8.31
C VAL A 17 16.52 4.95 7.69
N VAL A 18 16.41 5.73 6.63
CA VAL A 18 17.60 6.31 5.99
C VAL A 18 18.05 7.61 6.64
N GLY A 19 17.33 8.11 7.64
CA GLY A 19 17.74 9.29 8.36
C GLY A 19 17.43 10.60 7.66
N ASN A 20 16.46 10.62 6.76
CA ASN A 20 16.10 11.83 6.03
C ASN A 20 15.11 12.66 6.85
N PHE A 21 15.59 13.13 8.00
CA PHE A 21 14.73 13.77 8.99
C PHE A 21 14.24 15.15 8.56
N ASP A 22 15.04 15.88 7.80
CA ASP A 22 14.60 17.20 7.33
C ASP A 22 13.42 17.08 6.38
N TYR A 23 13.43 16.07 5.53
CA TYR A 23 12.34 15.79 4.63
C TYR A 23 11.05 15.47 5.42
N ILE A 24 11.20 14.71 6.49
CA ILE A 24 10.06 14.38 7.35
C ILE A 24 9.54 15.62 8.06
N LYS A 25 10.43 16.45 8.57
CA LYS A 25 10.03 17.68 9.25
C LYS A 25 9.31 18.64 8.30
N ALA A 26 9.65 18.58 7.03
CA ALA A 26 8.98 19.39 6.00
C ALA A 26 7.66 18.77 5.54
N GLY A 27 7.19 17.70 6.17
CA GLY A 27 5.92 17.08 5.82
C GLY A 27 5.99 16.15 4.64
N LEU A 28 7.18 15.61 4.34
CA LEU A 28 7.40 14.72 3.21
C LEU A 28 7.16 15.42 1.86
N ILE A 29 7.45 16.72 1.81
CA ILE A 29 7.27 17.50 0.60
C ILE A 29 8.63 17.82 0.00
N LYS A 30 8.81 17.47 -1.27
CA LYS A 30 10.04 17.81 -1.98
C LYS A 30 9.90 19.19 -2.56
N LYS A 31 10.93 19.98 -2.40
CA LYS A 31 10.92 21.34 -2.89
C LYS A 31 11.00 21.44 -4.38
N ARG A 32 11.65 20.47 -5.04
CA ARG A 32 11.74 20.56 -6.40
C ARG A 32 11.18 19.38 -6.94
N LYS A 33 10.52 19.41 -7.87
CA LYS A 33 9.99 18.42 -8.35
C LYS A 33 9.84 18.36 -9.64
N GLN A 34 10.07 17.65 -10.32
CA GLN A 34 10.06 17.56 -11.71
C GLN A 34 9.63 16.17 -12.13
N LYS A 35 8.56 15.73 -11.57
CA LYS A 35 8.00 14.44 -11.93
C LYS A 35 6.97 14.62 -13.00
N LEU A 36 6.99 13.74 -13.98
CA LEU A 36 5.94 13.73 -14.99
C LEU A 36 4.61 13.37 -14.38
N THR A 37 4.63 12.44 -13.41
CA THR A 37 3.43 12.06 -12.68
C THR A 37 3.62 12.40 -11.23
N PRO A 38 2.78 13.22 -10.66
CA PRO A 38 2.94 13.58 -9.25
C PRO A 38 2.72 12.38 -8.36
N SER A 39 3.54 12.27 -7.32
CA SER A 39 3.32 11.30 -6.29
C SER A 39 2.22 11.83 -5.39
N ASN A 40 1.31 10.98 -5.02
CA ASN A 40 0.25 11.37 -4.10
C ASN A 40 0.05 10.23 -3.10
N PRO A 41 0.97 10.13 -2.11
CA PRO A 41 0.86 9.05 -1.14
C PRO A 41 -0.36 9.20 -0.27
N GLN A 42 -1.03 8.10 -0.03
CA GLN A 42 -2.26 8.07 0.73
C GLN A 42 -2.03 7.34 2.05
N ILE A 43 -2.78 7.73 3.07
CA ILE A 43 -2.79 7.03 4.34
C ILE A 43 -3.71 5.83 4.18
N PRO A 44 -3.20 4.60 4.37
CA PRO A 44 -4.01 3.41 4.08
C PRO A 44 -5.34 3.36 4.81
N GLU A 45 -5.35 3.74 6.08
CA GLU A 45 -6.57 3.71 6.88
C GLU A 45 -7.65 4.61 6.30
N GLU A 46 -7.25 5.73 5.70
CA GLU A 46 -8.20 6.63 5.06
C GLU A 46 -8.77 6.04 3.80
N VAL A 47 -7.94 5.34 3.03
CA VAL A 47 -8.41 4.67 1.82
C VAL A 47 -9.40 3.58 2.17
N TYR A 48 -9.10 2.77 3.18
CA TYR A 48 -10.00 1.72 3.63
C TYR A 48 -11.34 2.30 4.10
N ASP A 49 -11.28 3.42 4.80
CA ASP A 49 -12.46 4.09 5.30
C ASP A 49 -13.34 4.60 4.15
N TRP A 50 -12.72 5.20 3.13
CA TRP A 50 -13.46 5.65 1.95
C TRP A 50 -14.22 4.50 1.29
N LEU A 51 -13.54 3.39 1.11
CA LEU A 51 -14.15 2.24 0.45
C LEU A 51 -15.31 1.71 1.26
N GLN A 52 -15.15 1.62 2.56
CA GLN A 52 -16.21 1.12 3.44
C GLN A 52 -17.38 2.09 3.52
N ARG A 53 -17.11 3.39 3.56
CA ARG A 53 -18.19 4.38 3.55
C ARG A 53 -18.94 4.37 2.24
N GLY A 54 -18.27 4.00 1.16
CA GLY A 54 -18.91 3.85 -0.14
C GLY A 54 -19.71 2.56 -0.27
N GLY A 55 -19.82 1.78 0.80
CA GLY A 55 -20.62 0.56 0.79
C GLY A 55 -19.89 -0.66 0.29
N LEU A 56 -18.55 -0.59 0.20
CA LEU A 56 -17.77 -1.72 -0.30
C LEU A 56 -17.20 -2.52 0.85
N LYS A 57 -17.09 -3.82 0.64
CA LYS A 57 -16.47 -4.71 1.61
C LYS A 57 -15.04 -5.00 1.17
N LEU A 58 -14.10 -4.82 2.08
CA LEU A 58 -12.71 -5.14 1.78
C LEU A 58 -12.52 -6.64 1.87
N ILE A 59 -12.05 -7.26 0.79
CA ILE A 59 -11.89 -8.70 0.74
C ILE A 59 -10.43 -9.13 0.65
N GLY A 60 -9.51 -8.22 0.41
CA GLY A 60 -8.09 -8.56 0.41
C GLY A 60 -7.23 -7.35 0.31
N LYS A 61 -6.05 -7.43 0.93
CA LYS A 61 -5.04 -6.40 0.88
C LYS A 61 -3.72 -7.06 0.58
N THR A 62 -2.94 -6.46 -0.29
CA THR A 62 -1.62 -6.96 -0.64
C THR A 62 -0.64 -5.81 -0.66
N GLY A 63 0.46 -5.94 0.08
CA GLY A 63 1.54 -4.97 0.02
C GLY A 63 2.44 -5.27 -1.17
N VAL A 64 2.81 -4.26 -1.91
CA VAL A 64 3.70 -4.38 -3.05
C VAL A 64 5.03 -3.74 -2.67
N ARG A 65 6.12 -4.47 -2.83
CA ARG A 65 7.46 -4.04 -2.44
C ARG A 65 7.54 -3.80 -0.94
N VAL A 66 7.20 -4.83 -0.17
CA VAL A 66 7.23 -4.73 1.29
C VAL A 66 8.65 -4.81 1.85
N ILE A 67 9.60 -5.32 1.07
CA ILE A 67 10.98 -5.49 1.50
C ILE A 67 11.94 -4.70 0.63
N HIS A 68 11.69 -4.69 -0.67
CA HIS A 68 12.61 -4.23 -1.70
C HIS A 68 13.21 -2.84 -1.40
N ASP A 69 12.36 -1.90 -1.03
CA ASP A 69 12.79 -0.52 -0.82
C ASP A 69 13.54 -0.31 0.48
N TYR A 70 13.50 -1.30 1.39
CA TYR A 70 14.16 -1.19 2.68
C TYR A 70 15.50 -1.93 2.72
N MET A 71 15.89 -2.57 1.63
CA MET A 71 17.14 -3.31 1.61
C MET A 71 18.31 -2.37 1.77
N ARG A 72 19.22 -2.76 2.66
CA ARG A 72 20.35 -1.93 3.03
C ARG A 72 21.34 -1.74 1.89
N HIS A 73 21.59 -2.81 1.14
CA HIS A 73 22.54 -2.77 0.03
C HIS A 73 21.80 -3.01 -1.27
N LYS A 74 21.83 -2.03 -2.16
CA LYS A 74 21.05 -2.14 -3.39
C LYS A 74 21.51 -3.22 -4.32
N GLN A 75 22.80 -3.56 -4.31
CA GLN A 75 23.26 -4.66 -5.16
C GLN A 75 22.63 -5.99 -4.76
N ASP A 76 22.21 -6.14 -3.50
CA ASP A 76 21.54 -7.36 -3.07
C ASP A 76 20.20 -7.54 -3.77
N GLN A 77 19.59 -6.46 -4.22
CA GLN A 77 18.33 -6.56 -4.95
C GLN A 77 18.49 -7.35 -6.24
N THR A 78 19.67 -7.31 -6.84
CA THR A 78 19.95 -8.09 -8.04
C THR A 78 20.55 -9.43 -7.69
N GLU A 79 21.54 -9.44 -6.79
CA GLU A 79 22.26 -10.66 -6.46
C GLU A 79 21.40 -11.69 -5.72
N LYS A 80 20.45 -11.22 -4.94
CA LYS A 80 19.56 -12.07 -4.17
C LYS A 80 18.13 -12.01 -4.67
N PHE A 81 17.97 -11.77 -5.97
CA PHE A 81 16.66 -11.49 -6.53
C PHE A 81 15.66 -12.62 -6.31
N ALA A 82 16.09 -13.86 -6.48
CA ALA A 82 15.19 -14.99 -6.32
C ALA A 82 14.69 -15.09 -4.87
N ASP A 83 15.60 -14.90 -3.91
CA ASP A 83 15.22 -14.90 -2.51
C ASP A 83 14.34 -13.69 -2.16
N LEU A 84 14.63 -12.54 -2.75
CA LEU A 84 13.82 -11.36 -2.55
C LEU A 84 12.38 -11.59 -3.01
N LEU A 85 12.20 -12.17 -4.20
CA LEU A 85 10.86 -12.47 -4.70
C LEU A 85 10.14 -13.44 -3.79
N GLU A 86 10.84 -14.45 -3.31
CA GLU A 86 10.22 -15.42 -2.41
C GLU A 86 9.75 -14.75 -1.13
N MET A 87 10.57 -13.89 -0.54
CA MET A 87 10.21 -13.21 0.71
C MET A 87 9.10 -12.20 0.48
N GLU A 88 9.11 -11.49 -0.65
CA GLU A 88 8.02 -10.58 -0.98
C GLU A 88 6.70 -11.35 -1.07
N GLN A 89 6.70 -12.49 -1.72
CA GLN A 89 5.49 -13.30 -1.85
C GLN A 89 5.04 -13.84 -0.50
N ARG A 90 6.00 -14.19 0.37
CA ARG A 90 5.67 -14.76 1.66
C ARG A 90 4.98 -13.76 2.58
N TYR A 91 5.40 -12.51 2.53
CA TYR A 91 4.95 -11.50 3.51
C TYR A 91 3.99 -10.46 2.96
N CYS A 92 3.73 -10.45 1.67
CA CYS A 92 2.93 -9.39 1.05
C CYS A 92 1.48 -9.35 1.49
N ARG A 93 0.99 -10.41 2.11
CA ARG A 93 -0.40 -10.46 2.58
C ARG A 93 -0.52 -10.55 4.09
N GLN A 94 0.57 -10.28 4.80
CA GLN A 94 0.59 -10.36 6.25
C GLN A 94 0.85 -8.98 6.85
N GLU A 95 0.09 -8.62 7.88
CA GLU A 95 0.42 -7.43 8.65
C GLU A 95 1.53 -7.77 9.64
N PRO A 96 2.41 -6.85 9.95
CA PRO A 96 2.38 -5.42 9.56
C PRO A 96 3.01 -5.14 8.20
N TYR A 97 3.41 -6.17 7.47
CA TYR A 97 4.21 -5.99 6.25
C TYR A 97 3.40 -5.37 5.12
N ILE A 98 2.10 -5.63 5.05
CA ILE A 98 1.24 -4.95 4.08
C ILE A 98 1.38 -3.45 4.23
N SER A 99 1.35 -2.97 5.48
CA SER A 99 1.42 -1.53 5.76
C SER A 99 2.77 -0.92 5.47
N LEU A 100 3.79 -1.73 5.22
CA LEU A 100 5.12 -1.27 4.86
C LEU A 100 5.37 -1.32 3.35
N GLY A 101 4.46 -1.85 2.58
CA GLY A 101 4.62 -1.92 1.13
C GLY A 101 4.59 -0.55 0.50
N ARG A 102 5.44 -0.33 -0.50
CA ARG A 102 5.48 0.94 -1.20
C ARG A 102 4.12 1.28 -1.79
N TYR A 103 3.45 0.27 -2.31
CA TYR A 103 2.08 0.40 -2.78
C TYR A 103 1.23 -0.61 -2.03
N ILE A 104 -0.03 -0.34 -1.90
CA ILE A 104 -0.98 -1.29 -1.34
C ILE A 104 -2.08 -1.52 -2.37
N HIS A 105 -2.36 -2.77 -2.64
CA HIS A 105 -3.44 -3.18 -3.51
C HIS A 105 -4.58 -3.69 -2.65
N VAL A 106 -5.76 -3.12 -2.86
CA VAL A 106 -6.95 -3.48 -2.10
C VAL A 106 -7.99 -4.03 -3.06
N MET A 107 -8.53 -5.18 -2.72
CA MET A 107 -9.68 -5.73 -3.42
C MET A 107 -10.91 -5.43 -2.59
N ALA A 108 -11.89 -4.80 -3.20
CA ALA A 108 -13.14 -4.46 -2.52
C ALA A 108 -14.30 -4.97 -3.37
N GLN A 109 -15.35 -5.38 -2.69
CA GLN A 109 -16.49 -5.99 -3.36
C GLN A 109 -17.76 -5.31 -2.91
N ARG A 110 -18.64 -5.04 -3.85
CA ARG A 110 -19.97 -4.57 -3.49
C ARG A 110 -20.68 -5.72 -2.80
N PRO A 111 -21.25 -5.51 -1.61
CA PRO A 111 -21.97 -6.58 -0.96
C PRO A 111 -23.11 -7.08 -1.82
N LEU A 112 -23.31 -8.38 -1.83
CA LEU A 112 -24.43 -8.95 -2.54
C LEU A 112 -25.71 -8.58 -1.83
N PRO A 113 -26.80 -8.35 -2.56
CA PRO A 113 -28.08 -8.09 -1.93
C PRO A 113 -28.45 -9.30 -1.06
N THR A 114 -29.09 -9.05 0.07
CA THR A 114 -29.51 -10.17 0.86
C THR A 114 -30.62 -10.91 0.12
N PHE A 115 -30.70 -12.19 0.40
CA PHE A 115 -31.69 -13.00 -0.25
C PHE A 115 -33.11 -12.46 -0.02
N THR A 116 -33.39 -12.01 1.17
CA THR A 116 -34.70 -11.47 1.47
C THR A 116 -34.98 -10.21 0.67
N GLU A 117 -34.00 -9.37 0.47
CA GLU A 117 -34.20 -8.19 -0.33
C GLU A 117 -34.51 -8.55 -1.77
N THR A 118 -33.84 -9.58 -2.27
CA THR A 118 -34.01 -9.98 -3.65
C THR A 118 -35.39 -10.56 -3.89
N TYR A 119 -35.89 -11.33 -2.96
CA TYR A 119 -37.10 -12.09 -3.20
C TYR A 119 -38.36 -11.52 -2.57
N ARG A 120 -38.20 -10.53 -1.72
CA ARG A 120 -39.39 -9.98 -1.14
C ARG A 120 -40.22 -9.20 -2.14
N ASN A 121 -39.65 -8.89 -3.24
CA ASN A 121 -40.34 -8.15 -4.26
C ASN A 121 -41.26 -9.00 -5.11
N ASP A 122 -41.26 -10.27 -4.85
CA ASP A 122 -42.11 -11.21 -5.60
C ASP A 122 -43.61 -11.06 -5.26
#